data_b96a015bb7bfdd3f91f9b24a8da4ab64
#
_entry.id   b96a015bb7bfdd3f91f9b24a8da4ab64
#
_cell.length_a   1.000
_cell.length_b   1.000
_cell.length_c   1.000
_cell.angle_alpha   90.00
_cell.angle_beta   90.00
_cell.angle_gamma   90.00
#
_symmetry.space_group_name_H-M   'P 1'
#
loop_
_entity.id
_entity.type
_entity.pdbx_description
1 polymer ?
#
loop_
_entity_poly.entity_id
_entity_poly.type
_entity_poly.pdbx_seq_one_letter_code
_entity_poly.pdbx_strand_id
1 'polypeptide(L)'
;LRRLLPPKSEQKLYDAINYAIFSGGKRFRAFLVIQAAKLFEIPVVRALQAASAIEIIHTYSLVHDDLPSMDNDDFRRGKPTIHIKWDEATAVLVGDALQAFAYQILSFEETHPKSEVRLNLIRTLAEASGLKGMVLGQFKDLEAEKNNKSLELKDIINLQKLKTGAL
;
A
#
# COMPACT_ATOMS: atom_id res chain seq x y z
N LEU A 1 -3.55 -1.57 -13.30
CA LEU A 1 -2.65 -0.54 -12.79
C LEU A 1 -2.11 0.37 -13.89
N ARG A 2 -1.44 -0.16 -14.95
CA ARG A 2 -0.86 0.70 -16.01
C ARG A 2 -1.83 1.69 -16.66
N ARG A 3 -3.12 1.31 -16.81
CA ARG A 3 -4.16 2.19 -17.38
C ARG A 3 -4.67 3.25 -16.41
N LEU A 4 -4.41 3.10 -15.13
CA LEU A 4 -4.86 4.02 -14.08
C LEU A 4 -3.83 5.12 -13.79
N LEU A 5 -2.56 4.88 -14.11
CA LEU A 5 -1.52 5.88 -13.88
C LEU A 5 -1.77 7.13 -14.72
N PRO A 6 -1.57 8.33 -14.15
CA PRO A 6 -1.71 9.58 -14.87
C PRO A 6 -0.73 9.65 -16.04
N PRO A 7 -1.01 10.48 -17.06
CA PRO A 7 -0.07 10.71 -18.14
C PRO A 7 1.25 11.26 -17.59
N LYS A 8 2.32 10.96 -18.28
CA LYS A 8 3.70 11.31 -17.90
C LYS A 8 3.88 12.83 -17.90
N SER A 9 3.92 13.44 -16.70
CA SER A 9 4.13 14.89 -16.52
C SER A 9 5.54 15.24 -16.06
N GLU A 10 6.04 14.54 -15.02
CA GLU A 10 7.37 14.73 -14.44
C GLU A 10 8.15 13.41 -14.53
N GLN A 11 9.14 13.37 -15.42
CA GLN A 11 9.84 12.14 -15.80
C GLN A 11 10.39 11.37 -14.60
N LYS A 12 11.15 12.02 -13.72
CA LYS A 12 11.84 11.37 -12.59
C LYS A 12 10.84 10.74 -11.61
N LEU A 13 9.82 11.49 -11.17
CA LEU A 13 8.81 11.01 -10.22
C LEU A 13 7.96 9.89 -10.84
N TYR A 14 7.55 10.06 -12.10
CA TYR A 14 6.77 9.05 -12.82
C TYR A 14 7.54 7.74 -12.96
N ASP A 15 8.83 7.80 -13.31
CA ASP A 15 9.68 6.62 -13.45
C ASP A 15 9.88 5.91 -12.10
N ALA A 16 10.03 6.67 -11.00
CA ALA A 16 10.14 6.11 -9.66
C ALA A 16 8.84 5.44 -9.20
N ILE A 17 7.68 6.05 -9.45
CA ILE A 17 6.36 5.46 -9.17
C ILE A 17 6.16 4.16 -9.97
N ASN A 18 6.45 4.17 -11.28
CA ASN A 18 6.36 2.97 -12.11
C ASN A 18 7.29 1.87 -11.60
N TYR A 19 8.50 2.23 -11.24
CA TYR A 19 9.46 1.29 -10.68
C TYR A 19 8.92 0.69 -9.37
N ALA A 20 8.42 1.48 -8.43
CA ALA A 20 7.81 0.99 -7.20
C ALA A 20 6.68 0.00 -7.47
N ILE A 21 5.72 0.37 -8.32
CA ILE A 21 4.55 -0.45 -8.63
C ILE A 21 4.94 -1.74 -9.35
N PHE A 22 5.88 -1.70 -10.31
CA PHE A 22 6.17 -2.83 -11.19
C PHE A 22 7.47 -3.58 -10.86
N SER A 23 8.07 -3.34 -9.70
CA SER A 23 9.27 -4.07 -9.22
C SER A 23 9.02 -5.53 -8.83
N GLY A 24 7.84 -6.07 -9.09
CA GLY A 24 7.49 -7.46 -8.81
C GLY A 24 6.54 -7.61 -7.63
N GLY A 25 6.44 -8.85 -7.13
CA GLY A 25 5.56 -9.22 -6.02
C GLY A 25 4.44 -10.17 -6.44
N LYS A 26 3.98 -10.97 -5.46
CA LYS A 26 2.96 -12.03 -5.69
C LYS A 26 1.54 -11.48 -5.88
N ARG A 27 1.30 -10.18 -5.64
CA ARG A 27 -0.02 -9.52 -5.72
C ARG A 27 -1.11 -10.26 -4.93
N PHE A 28 -0.74 -10.80 -3.78
CA PHE A 28 -1.63 -11.65 -2.98
C PHE A 28 -2.86 -10.89 -2.48
N ARG A 29 -2.69 -9.62 -2.06
CA ARG A 29 -3.81 -8.78 -1.61
C ARG A 29 -4.81 -8.52 -2.73
N ALA A 30 -4.34 -8.14 -3.91
CA ALA A 30 -5.19 -7.97 -5.09
C ALA A 30 -5.91 -9.26 -5.47
N PHE A 31 -5.22 -10.40 -5.40
CA PHE A 31 -5.81 -11.71 -5.64
C PHE A 31 -6.96 -11.98 -4.67
N LEU A 32 -6.77 -11.75 -3.37
CA LEU A 32 -7.82 -11.95 -2.36
C LEU A 32 -9.05 -11.08 -2.62
N VAL A 33 -8.87 -9.80 -2.97
CA VAL A 33 -9.99 -8.91 -3.33
C VAL A 33 -10.77 -9.46 -4.51
N ILE A 34 -10.08 -9.92 -5.56
CA ILE A 34 -10.74 -10.46 -6.75
C ILE A 34 -11.48 -11.76 -6.42
N GLN A 35 -10.91 -12.66 -5.61
CA GLN A 35 -11.58 -13.90 -5.23
C GLN A 35 -12.79 -13.62 -4.31
N ALA A 36 -12.66 -12.71 -3.33
CA ALA A 36 -13.79 -12.31 -2.49
C ALA A 36 -14.93 -11.69 -3.33
N ALA A 37 -14.60 -10.80 -4.28
CA ALA A 37 -15.59 -10.21 -5.17
C ALA A 37 -16.35 -11.27 -6.00
N LYS A 38 -15.66 -12.31 -6.47
CA LYS A 38 -16.29 -13.43 -7.19
C LYS A 38 -17.30 -14.19 -6.33
N LEU A 39 -17.03 -14.38 -5.03
CA LEU A 39 -17.97 -15.05 -4.11
C LEU A 39 -19.30 -14.30 -3.97
N PHE A 40 -19.27 -12.97 -4.18
CA PHE A 40 -20.45 -12.11 -4.12
C PHE A 40 -20.95 -11.67 -5.50
N GLU A 41 -20.51 -12.35 -6.56
CA GLU A 41 -20.91 -12.08 -7.95
C GLU A 41 -20.65 -10.63 -8.41
N ILE A 42 -19.65 -9.96 -7.80
CA ILE A 42 -19.26 -8.61 -8.17
C ILE A 42 -18.47 -8.66 -9.50
N PRO A 43 -18.82 -7.80 -10.48
CA PRO A 43 -18.10 -7.75 -11.75
C PRO A 43 -16.59 -7.51 -11.54
N VAL A 44 -15.76 -8.33 -12.20
CA VAL A 44 -14.30 -8.30 -12.07
C VAL A 44 -13.73 -6.89 -12.33
N VAL A 45 -14.30 -6.13 -13.26
CA VAL A 45 -13.85 -4.77 -13.58
C VAL A 45 -13.89 -3.86 -12.36
N ARG A 46 -14.95 -3.95 -11.53
CA ARG A 46 -15.06 -3.18 -10.28
C ARG A 46 -14.08 -3.69 -9.21
N ALA A 47 -13.97 -5.02 -9.10
CA ALA A 47 -13.01 -5.62 -8.17
C ALA A 47 -11.56 -5.21 -8.49
N LEU A 48 -11.21 -5.03 -9.77
CA LEU A 48 -9.88 -4.60 -10.19
C LEU A 48 -9.51 -3.19 -9.69
N GLN A 49 -10.48 -2.27 -9.56
CA GLN A 49 -10.23 -0.94 -8.99
C GLN A 49 -9.85 -1.05 -7.51
N ALA A 50 -10.65 -1.73 -6.70
CA ALA A 50 -10.37 -1.95 -5.29
C ALA A 50 -9.05 -2.75 -5.08
N ALA A 51 -8.83 -3.80 -5.88
CA ALA A 51 -7.60 -4.58 -5.87
C ALA A 51 -6.37 -3.72 -6.20
N SER A 52 -6.50 -2.79 -7.15
CA SER A 52 -5.43 -1.85 -7.50
C SER A 52 -5.12 -0.89 -6.37
N ALA A 53 -6.16 -0.32 -5.72
CA ALA A 53 -5.98 0.60 -4.60
C ALA A 53 -5.24 -0.07 -3.42
N ILE A 54 -5.62 -1.29 -3.04
CA ILE A 54 -4.95 -2.04 -1.96
C ILE A 54 -3.48 -2.32 -2.31
N GLU A 55 -3.18 -2.75 -3.54
CA GLU A 55 -1.79 -2.99 -3.96
C GLU A 55 -0.96 -1.71 -4.00
N ILE A 56 -1.58 -0.57 -4.32
CA ILE A 56 -0.90 0.73 -4.30
C ILE A 56 -0.59 1.14 -2.85
N ILE A 57 -1.55 1.01 -1.92
CA ILE A 57 -1.31 1.24 -0.49
C ILE A 57 -0.21 0.32 0.05
N HIS A 58 -0.24 -0.96 -0.32
CA HIS A 58 0.85 -1.87 0.06
C HIS A 58 2.20 -1.47 -0.56
N THR A 59 2.20 -0.96 -1.78
CA THR A 59 3.44 -0.50 -2.43
C THR A 59 3.99 0.74 -1.73
N TYR A 60 3.13 1.72 -1.40
CA TYR A 60 3.50 2.88 -0.62
C TYR A 60 4.15 2.49 0.70
N SER A 61 3.54 1.56 1.46
CA SER A 61 4.08 1.14 2.76
C SER A 61 5.48 0.54 2.61
N LEU A 62 5.72 -0.27 1.58
CA LEU A 62 7.05 -0.85 1.33
C LEU A 62 8.09 0.21 0.95
N VAL A 63 7.72 1.23 0.17
CA VAL A 63 8.65 2.32 -0.19
C VAL A 63 9.07 3.11 1.04
N HIS A 64 8.14 3.37 1.97
CA HIS A 64 8.46 4.07 3.20
C HIS A 64 9.18 3.18 4.21
N ASP A 65 8.83 1.90 4.32
CA ASP A 65 9.53 0.94 5.18
C ASP A 65 11.02 0.82 4.80
N ASP A 66 11.36 0.92 3.51
CA ASP A 66 12.73 0.81 3.03
C ASP A 66 13.62 2.00 3.40
N LEU A 67 13.05 3.15 3.83
CA LEU A 67 13.83 4.35 4.13
C LEU A 67 14.84 4.15 5.27
N PRO A 68 15.95 4.91 5.29
CA PRO A 68 16.96 4.85 6.37
C PRO A 68 16.40 5.14 7.76
N SER A 69 15.29 5.88 7.86
CA SER A 69 14.58 6.18 9.11
C SER A 69 13.67 5.06 9.59
N MET A 70 13.54 3.99 8.81
CA MET A 70 12.67 2.84 9.05
C MET A 70 13.53 1.56 9.08
N ASP A 71 13.30 0.62 8.16
CA ASP A 71 14.02 -0.66 8.10
C ASP A 71 15.43 -0.53 7.47
N ASN A 72 15.72 0.59 6.78
CA ASN A 72 16.99 0.89 6.09
C ASN A 72 17.43 -0.21 5.12
N ASP A 73 16.52 -0.65 4.27
CA ASP A 73 16.76 -1.72 3.30
C ASP A 73 17.31 -1.18 1.97
N ASP A 74 18.50 -1.60 1.56
CA ASP A 74 19.09 -1.23 0.27
C ASP A 74 18.43 -1.95 -0.92
N PHE A 75 17.90 -3.16 -0.68
CA PHE A 75 17.31 -4.01 -1.72
C PHE A 75 15.95 -4.57 -1.31
N ARG A 76 15.01 -4.53 -2.24
CA ARG A 76 13.71 -5.20 -2.10
C ARG A 76 13.40 -6.04 -3.34
N ARG A 77 13.09 -7.32 -3.12
CA ARG A 77 12.81 -8.29 -4.20
C ARG A 77 13.94 -8.40 -5.23
N GLY A 78 15.20 -8.29 -4.76
CA GLY A 78 16.40 -8.37 -5.58
C GLY A 78 16.68 -7.13 -6.43
N LYS A 79 16.00 -6.00 -6.16
CA LYS A 79 16.22 -4.72 -6.84
C LYS A 79 16.55 -3.63 -5.83
N PRO A 80 17.37 -2.62 -6.18
CA PRO A 80 17.59 -1.46 -5.33
C PRO A 80 16.27 -0.80 -4.92
N THR A 81 16.18 -0.36 -3.67
CA THR A 81 15.05 0.41 -3.16
C THR A 81 14.98 1.80 -3.78
N ILE A 82 13.87 2.52 -3.60
CA ILE A 82 13.68 3.83 -4.26
C ILE A 82 14.73 4.83 -3.78
N HIS A 83 15.01 4.88 -2.46
CA HIS A 83 15.97 5.84 -1.91
C HIS A 83 17.42 5.56 -2.37
N ILE A 84 17.77 4.31 -2.62
CA ILE A 84 19.08 3.93 -3.17
C ILE A 84 19.17 4.25 -4.66
N LYS A 85 18.10 3.99 -5.42
CA LYS A 85 18.12 4.20 -6.87
C LYS A 85 18.00 5.66 -7.28
N TRP A 86 17.30 6.47 -6.48
CA TRP A 86 17.12 7.91 -6.70
C TRP A 86 17.67 8.70 -5.51
N ASP A 87 16.84 8.95 -4.52
CA ASP A 87 17.17 9.63 -3.26
C ASP A 87 16.01 9.47 -2.24
N GLU A 88 16.26 9.80 -0.96
CA GLU A 88 15.27 9.72 0.11
C GLU A 88 14.04 10.61 -0.14
N ALA A 89 14.26 11.87 -0.58
CA ALA A 89 13.18 12.79 -0.87
C ALA A 89 12.25 12.24 -1.95
N THR A 90 12.83 11.64 -3.00
CA THR A 90 12.05 10.95 -4.05
C THR A 90 11.26 9.77 -3.47
N ALA A 91 11.84 8.99 -2.55
CA ALA A 91 11.15 7.88 -1.92
C ALA A 91 9.95 8.34 -1.07
N VAL A 92 10.11 9.39 -0.26
CA VAL A 92 9.02 10.01 0.50
C VAL A 92 7.90 10.45 -0.43
N LEU A 93 8.21 11.24 -1.47
CA LEU A 93 7.21 11.75 -2.41
C LEU A 93 6.52 10.65 -3.24
N VAL A 94 7.23 9.57 -3.57
CA VAL A 94 6.64 8.38 -4.21
C VAL A 94 5.60 7.74 -3.29
N GLY A 95 5.91 7.57 -2.01
CA GLY A 95 4.96 7.04 -1.04
C GLY A 95 3.72 7.92 -0.89
N ASP A 96 3.89 9.23 -0.73
CA ASP A 96 2.78 10.20 -0.62
C ASP A 96 1.89 10.18 -1.85
N ALA A 97 2.51 10.20 -3.05
CA ALA A 97 1.77 10.14 -4.31
C ALA A 97 0.99 8.83 -4.47
N LEU A 98 1.58 7.70 -4.09
CA LEU A 98 0.92 6.39 -4.13
C LEU A 98 -0.25 6.32 -3.16
N GLN A 99 -0.10 6.84 -1.94
CA GLN A 99 -1.19 6.88 -0.96
C GLN A 99 -2.36 7.70 -1.48
N ALA A 100 -2.11 8.93 -1.96
CA ALA A 100 -3.13 9.78 -2.55
C ALA A 100 -3.81 9.11 -3.75
N PHE A 101 -3.03 8.48 -4.62
CA PHE A 101 -3.52 7.82 -5.82
C PHE A 101 -4.42 6.61 -5.52
N ALA A 102 -4.17 5.86 -4.46
CA ALA A 102 -5.04 4.76 -4.04
C ALA A 102 -6.46 5.23 -3.72
N TYR A 103 -6.60 6.33 -2.98
CA TYR A 103 -7.91 6.93 -2.67
C TYR A 103 -8.57 7.56 -3.89
N GLN A 104 -7.78 8.16 -4.77
CA GLN A 104 -8.27 8.69 -6.05
C GLN A 104 -8.92 7.57 -6.89
N ILE A 105 -8.29 6.40 -7.02
CA ILE A 105 -8.85 5.24 -7.74
C ILE A 105 -10.21 4.85 -7.14
N LEU A 106 -10.33 4.78 -5.82
CA LEU A 106 -11.59 4.41 -5.18
C LEU A 106 -12.69 5.47 -5.36
N SER A 107 -12.34 6.72 -5.66
CA SER A 107 -13.30 7.80 -5.90
C SER A 107 -13.90 7.81 -7.30
N PHE A 108 -13.29 7.12 -8.27
CA PHE A 108 -13.75 7.10 -9.66
C PHE A 108 -15.11 6.39 -9.82
N GLU A 109 -15.92 6.85 -10.78
CA GLU A 109 -17.21 6.22 -11.10
C GLU A 109 -17.06 4.80 -11.61
N GLU A 110 -15.94 4.49 -12.27
CA GLU A 110 -15.57 3.16 -12.73
C GLU A 110 -15.40 2.16 -11.56
N THR A 111 -15.07 2.65 -10.36
CA THR A 111 -15.01 1.82 -9.15
C THR A 111 -16.41 1.38 -8.74
N HIS A 112 -17.35 2.33 -8.67
CA HIS A 112 -18.76 2.01 -8.46
C HIS A 112 -19.64 3.22 -8.79
N PRO A 113 -20.81 3.04 -9.47
CA PRO A 113 -21.69 4.16 -9.84
C PRO A 113 -22.28 4.90 -8.62
N LYS A 114 -22.56 4.17 -7.52
CA LYS A 114 -23.07 4.77 -6.27
C LYS A 114 -21.94 5.41 -5.48
N SER A 115 -22.00 6.71 -5.23
CA SER A 115 -21.01 7.47 -4.45
C SER A 115 -20.86 6.95 -3.00
N GLU A 116 -21.96 6.50 -2.41
CA GLU A 116 -21.95 5.90 -1.06
C GLU A 116 -21.04 4.66 -0.96
N VAL A 117 -21.06 3.80 -1.98
CA VAL A 117 -20.17 2.62 -2.03
C VAL A 117 -18.72 3.06 -2.15
N ARG A 118 -18.42 4.04 -3.02
CA ARG A 118 -17.07 4.59 -3.13
C ARG A 118 -16.57 5.18 -1.81
N LEU A 119 -17.42 5.96 -1.14
CA LEU A 119 -17.10 6.54 0.17
C LEU A 119 -16.81 5.45 1.22
N ASN A 120 -17.61 4.38 1.24
CA ASN A 120 -17.38 3.25 2.14
C ASN A 120 -16.05 2.53 1.85
N LEU A 121 -15.69 2.32 0.59
CA LEU A 121 -14.41 1.73 0.20
C LEU A 121 -13.23 2.61 0.64
N ILE A 122 -13.31 3.93 0.41
CA ILE A 122 -12.30 4.90 0.84
C ILE A 122 -12.16 4.86 2.37
N ARG A 123 -13.27 4.91 3.10
CA ARG A 123 -13.25 4.87 4.57
C ARG A 123 -12.63 3.59 5.09
N THR A 124 -13.03 2.43 4.54
CA THR A 124 -12.51 1.12 4.96
C THR A 124 -11.00 1.03 4.72
N LEU A 125 -10.53 1.45 3.54
CA LEU A 125 -9.11 1.46 3.23
C LEU A 125 -8.33 2.43 4.13
N ALA A 126 -8.87 3.62 4.41
CA ALA A 126 -8.25 4.60 5.29
C ALA A 126 -8.14 4.10 6.74
N GLU A 127 -9.17 3.44 7.26
CA GLU A 127 -9.13 2.81 8.59
C GLU A 127 -8.10 1.68 8.64
N ALA A 128 -8.08 0.79 7.63
CA ALA A 128 -7.17 -0.35 7.56
C ALA A 128 -5.70 0.07 7.39
N SER A 129 -5.43 1.14 6.65
CA SER A 129 -4.06 1.62 6.41
C SER A 129 -3.55 2.63 7.47
N GLY A 130 -4.44 3.29 8.19
CA GLY A 130 -4.13 4.41 9.08
C GLY A 130 -3.92 4.03 10.55
N LEU A 131 -4.41 4.94 11.44
CA LEU A 131 -4.21 4.88 12.89
C LEU A 131 -4.85 3.68 13.60
N LYS A 132 -5.75 2.95 12.95
CA LYS A 132 -6.39 1.73 13.48
C LYS A 132 -5.87 0.44 12.82
N GLY A 133 -4.91 0.56 11.92
CA GLY A 133 -4.41 -0.56 11.11
C GLY A 133 -2.91 -0.51 10.89
N MET A 134 -2.50 -0.59 9.63
CA MET A 134 -1.13 -0.80 9.19
C MET A 134 -0.12 0.19 9.79
N VAL A 135 -0.41 1.50 9.77
CA VAL A 135 0.51 2.52 10.32
C VAL A 135 0.71 2.34 11.82
N LEU A 136 -0.37 2.06 12.59
CA LEU A 136 -0.23 1.76 14.01
C LEU A 136 0.58 0.48 14.24
N GLY A 137 0.38 -0.53 13.39
CA GLY A 137 1.15 -1.77 13.44
C GLY A 137 2.64 -1.53 13.20
N GLN A 138 2.99 -0.75 12.19
CA GLN A 138 4.38 -0.38 11.89
C GLN A 138 5.01 0.43 13.04
N PHE A 139 4.30 1.41 13.58
CA PHE A 139 4.78 2.18 14.73
C PHE A 139 5.10 1.29 15.93
N LYS A 140 4.23 0.32 16.25
CA LYS A 140 4.46 -0.61 17.36
C LYS A 140 5.64 -1.55 17.11
N ASP A 141 5.86 -1.94 15.87
CA ASP A 141 6.99 -2.78 15.46
C ASP A 141 8.32 -2.06 15.71
N LEU A 142 8.45 -0.84 15.20
CA LEU A 142 9.63 0.00 15.43
C LEU A 142 9.87 0.31 16.91
N GLU A 143 8.81 0.56 17.70
CA GLU A 143 8.95 0.77 19.13
C GLU A 143 9.43 -0.49 19.87
N ALA A 144 9.01 -1.66 19.44
CA ALA A 144 9.48 -2.93 20.01
C ALA A 144 10.96 -3.19 19.69
N GLU A 145 11.39 -2.94 18.46
CA GLU A 145 12.78 -3.05 18.03
C GLU A 145 13.67 -2.06 18.77
N LYS A 146 13.31 -0.79 18.80
CA LYS A 146 14.06 0.28 19.47
C LYS A 146 14.29 0.02 20.96
N ASN A 147 13.31 -0.55 21.63
CA ASN A 147 13.38 -0.84 23.05
C ASN A 147 13.96 -2.23 23.37
N ASN A 148 14.40 -3.00 22.38
CA ASN A 148 14.83 -4.40 22.52
C ASN A 148 13.84 -5.24 23.36
N LYS A 149 12.55 -4.94 23.22
CA LYS A 149 11.50 -5.55 24.02
C LYS A 149 11.16 -6.94 23.50
N SER A 150 11.37 -7.95 24.33
CA SER A 150 10.80 -9.27 24.06
C SER A 150 9.28 -9.17 24.12
N LEU A 151 8.61 -9.40 22.98
CA LEU A 151 7.16 -9.39 22.89
C LEU A 151 6.60 -10.76 23.28
N GLU A 152 5.53 -10.77 24.06
CA GLU A 152 4.75 -11.98 24.30
C GLU A 152 3.98 -12.38 23.03
N LEU A 153 3.60 -13.66 22.91
CA LEU A 153 2.84 -14.16 21.76
C LEU A 153 1.59 -13.35 21.45
N LYS A 154 0.87 -12.89 22.48
CA LYS A 154 -0.32 -12.05 22.35
C LYS A 154 0.00 -10.72 21.69
N ASP A 155 1.12 -10.10 22.04
CA ASP A 155 1.55 -8.81 21.48
C ASP A 155 1.97 -8.97 20.02
N ILE A 156 2.70 -10.05 19.71
CA ILE A 156 3.06 -10.41 18.32
C ILE A 156 1.81 -10.60 17.46
N ILE A 157 0.83 -11.36 17.95
CA ILE A 157 -0.43 -11.57 17.22
C ILE A 157 -1.16 -10.24 16.98
N ASN A 158 -1.25 -9.38 17.99
CA ASN A 158 -1.90 -8.08 17.87
C ASN A 158 -1.15 -7.16 16.91
N LEU A 159 0.17 -7.14 16.95
CA LEU A 159 1.02 -6.39 16.02
C LEU A 159 0.79 -6.86 14.59
N GLN A 160 0.84 -8.16 14.34
CA GLN A 160 0.63 -8.74 13.01
C GLN A 160 -0.78 -8.51 12.47
N LYS A 161 -1.80 -8.53 13.33
CA LYS A 161 -3.18 -8.16 12.94
C LYS A 161 -3.25 -6.72 12.44
N LEU A 162 -2.53 -5.81 13.06
CA LEU A 162 -2.49 -4.40 12.66
C LEU A 162 -1.59 -4.20 11.42
N LYS A 163 -0.31 -4.59 11.50
CA LYS A 163 0.69 -4.34 10.45
C LYS A 163 0.33 -5.03 9.13
N THR A 164 -0.17 -6.26 9.21
CA THR A 164 -0.39 -7.13 8.04
C THR A 164 -1.85 -7.47 7.80
N GLY A 165 -2.58 -7.82 8.86
CA GLY A 165 -3.93 -8.38 8.75
C GLY A 165 -5.01 -7.35 8.46
N ALA A 166 -4.82 -6.08 8.82
CA ALA A 166 -5.81 -5.04 8.62
C ALA A 166 -5.99 -4.68 7.13
N LEU A 167 -4.93 -4.70 6.35
CA LEU A 167 -4.90 -4.41 4.92
C LEU A 167 -5.06 -5.69 4.10
#